data_dd10c22bd4b10efda36789096ed97377
#
_entry.id   dd10c22bd4b10efda36789096ed97377
#
_cell.length_a   1.000
_cell.length_b   1.000
_cell.length_c   1.000
_cell.angle_alpha   90.00
_cell.angle_beta   90.00
_cell.angle_gamma   90.00
#
_symmetry.space_group_name_H-M   'P 1'
#
loop_
_entity.id
_entity.type
_entity.pdbx_description
1 polymer ?
#
loop_
_entity_poly.entity_id
_entity_poly.type
_entity_poly.pdbx_seq_one_letter_code
_entity_poly.pdbx_strand_id
1 'polypeptide(L)'
;MTEADARDLDYWSFVELANRRLSSRYGDYHEQATEVLLTLNRASDIVTYDLEAAVHRPRGRSWSAYRLMFVTWLAGPIEPKVAAKLTGMSRAAVSNLAKPLVEAGLLARTPDPEDGRSVRLSLTEAGEREIVETFRAQNERETAWVDVLTEAEQQILVMLLNKLITRRSQFDMRDRN
;
A
#
# COMPACT_ATOMS: atom_id res chain seq x y z
N MET A 1 18.83 30.79 7.37
CA MET A 1 17.48 30.57 6.90
C MET A 1 16.52 30.96 7.99
N THR A 2 15.75 31.99 7.76
CA THR A 2 14.75 32.56 8.66
C THR A 2 13.49 31.64 8.68
N GLU A 3 12.61 31.83 9.67
CA GLU A 3 11.30 31.17 9.74
C GLU A 3 10.45 31.29 8.45
N ALA A 4 10.73 32.29 7.63
CA ALA A 4 10.11 32.52 6.32
C ALA A 4 10.40 31.39 5.31
N ASP A 5 11.59 30.82 5.35
CA ASP A 5 12.04 29.74 4.45
C ASP A 5 11.31 28.41 4.67
N ALA A 6 10.72 28.17 5.85
CA ALA A 6 10.00 26.94 6.15
C ALA A 6 8.52 27.01 5.70
N ARG A 7 7.99 28.22 5.47
CA ARG A 7 6.59 28.41 5.06
C ARG A 7 6.33 28.15 3.59
N ASP A 8 7.39 28.25 2.77
CA ASP A 8 7.34 28.03 1.32
C ASP A 8 7.76 26.62 0.91
N LEU A 9 8.03 25.74 1.90
CA LEU A 9 8.38 24.36 1.64
C LEU A 9 7.10 23.54 1.37
N ASP A 10 7.08 22.95 0.20
CA ASP A 10 6.12 21.92 -0.13
C ASP A 10 6.70 20.50 0.13
N TYR A 11 5.90 19.51 -0.21
CA TYR A 11 6.29 18.13 -0.04
C TYR A 11 7.58 17.76 -0.81
N TRP A 12 7.88 18.41 -1.94
CA TRP A 12 9.03 18.11 -2.81
C TRP A 12 10.31 18.82 -2.33
N SER A 13 10.20 20.10 -2.06
CA SER A 13 11.31 20.93 -1.62
C SER A 13 11.86 20.50 -0.25
N PHE A 14 11.06 19.76 0.55
CA PHE A 14 11.54 19.20 1.81
C PHE A 14 12.65 18.14 1.63
N VAL A 15 12.64 17.33 0.56
CA VAL A 15 13.71 16.34 0.31
C VAL A 15 15.03 17.04 0.06
N GLU A 16 15.01 18.07 -0.80
CA GLU A 16 16.21 18.87 -1.07
C GLU A 16 16.72 19.59 0.17
N LEU A 17 15.80 20.12 0.99
CA LEU A 17 16.16 20.73 2.26
C LEU A 17 16.78 19.72 3.22
N ALA A 18 16.20 18.51 3.32
CA ALA A 18 16.73 17.46 4.17
C ALA A 18 18.16 17.10 3.75
N ASN A 19 18.38 16.84 2.46
CA ASN A 19 19.71 16.50 1.93
C ASN A 19 20.73 17.61 2.22
N ARG A 20 20.38 18.89 2.01
CA ARG A 20 21.29 20.03 2.29
C ARG A 20 21.58 20.23 3.77
N ARG A 21 20.65 19.89 4.67
CA ARG A 21 20.79 20.18 6.10
C ARG A 21 21.28 19.03 6.96
N LEU A 22 21.09 17.79 6.54
CA LEU A 22 21.51 16.63 7.31
C LEU A 22 23.01 16.65 7.57
N SER A 23 23.83 16.92 6.55
CA SER A 23 25.28 17.02 6.71
C SER A 23 25.72 18.06 7.77
N SER A 24 25.06 19.24 7.77
CA SER A 24 25.40 20.30 8.72
C SER A 24 24.85 20.08 10.13
N ARG A 25 23.78 19.28 10.29
CA ARG A 25 23.14 19.04 11.60
C ARG A 25 23.55 17.75 12.27
N TYR A 26 23.87 16.73 11.49
CA TYR A 26 24.17 15.39 11.99
C TYR A 26 25.66 15.02 11.80
N GLY A 27 26.33 15.53 10.76
CA GLY A 27 27.69 15.15 10.40
C GLY A 27 27.71 14.09 9.29
N ASP A 28 28.64 13.15 9.37
CA ASP A 28 28.80 12.11 8.35
C ASP A 28 27.64 11.10 8.38
N TYR A 29 27.00 10.90 7.24
CA TYR A 29 25.94 9.90 7.04
C TYR A 29 25.95 9.39 5.59
N HIS A 30 25.27 8.28 5.35
CA HIS A 30 25.10 7.75 3.99
C HIS A 30 24.03 8.52 3.22
N GLU A 31 24.41 9.64 2.63
CA GLU A 31 23.53 10.55 1.91
C GLU A 31 22.66 9.83 0.86
N GLN A 32 23.29 9.07 -0.03
CA GLN A 32 22.57 8.34 -1.08
C GLN A 32 21.57 7.31 -0.53
N ALA A 33 21.88 6.63 0.57
CA ALA A 33 20.96 5.67 1.18
C ALA A 33 19.73 6.38 1.76
N THR A 34 19.93 7.55 2.39
CA THR A 34 18.85 8.38 2.92
C THR A 34 17.99 8.91 1.78
N GLU A 35 18.58 9.43 0.72
CA GLU A 35 17.87 9.93 -0.46
C GLU A 35 17.00 8.86 -1.11
N VAL A 36 17.56 7.67 -1.35
CA VAL A 36 16.80 6.54 -1.92
C VAL A 36 15.57 6.20 -1.09
N LEU A 37 15.71 6.08 0.23
CA LEU A 37 14.59 5.69 1.09
C LEU A 37 13.58 6.83 1.30
N LEU A 38 14.02 8.08 1.39
CA LEU A 38 13.13 9.23 1.45
C LEU A 38 12.31 9.35 0.16
N THR A 39 12.96 9.23 -1.01
CA THR A 39 12.28 9.30 -2.30
C THR A 39 11.31 8.15 -2.50
N LEU A 40 11.70 6.91 -2.13
CA LEU A 40 10.82 5.75 -2.19
C LEU A 40 9.56 5.93 -1.33
N ASN A 41 9.72 6.35 -0.07
CA ASN A 41 8.59 6.58 0.83
C ASN A 41 7.66 7.65 0.27
N ARG A 42 8.22 8.76 -0.23
CA ARG A 42 7.43 9.83 -0.84
C ARG A 42 6.67 9.38 -2.07
N ALA A 43 7.33 8.71 -3.01
CA ALA A 43 6.68 8.20 -4.21
C ALA A 43 5.52 7.26 -3.82
N SER A 44 5.75 6.37 -2.85
CA SER A 44 4.71 5.46 -2.34
C SER A 44 3.52 6.21 -1.74
N ASP A 45 3.78 7.22 -0.90
CA ASP A 45 2.71 7.99 -0.24
C ASP A 45 1.87 8.77 -1.26
N ILE A 46 2.51 9.41 -2.24
CA ILE A 46 1.82 10.21 -3.26
C ILE A 46 0.95 9.32 -4.16
N VAL A 47 1.50 8.23 -4.66
CA VAL A 47 0.76 7.29 -5.50
C VAL A 47 -0.42 6.70 -4.72
N THR A 48 -0.19 6.30 -3.46
CA THR A 48 -1.25 5.77 -2.61
C THR A 48 -2.35 6.81 -2.35
N TYR A 49 -1.97 8.06 -2.06
CA TYR A 49 -2.94 9.14 -1.85
C TYR A 49 -3.76 9.43 -3.10
N ASP A 50 -3.13 9.49 -4.27
CA ASP A 50 -3.81 9.73 -5.54
C ASP A 50 -4.78 8.60 -5.88
N LEU A 51 -4.34 7.34 -5.80
CA LEU A 51 -5.19 6.18 -6.03
C LEU A 51 -6.39 6.16 -5.07
N GLU A 52 -6.17 6.47 -3.79
CA GLU A 52 -7.26 6.55 -2.83
C GLU A 52 -8.23 7.68 -3.20
N ALA A 53 -7.72 8.87 -3.53
CA ALA A 53 -8.54 10.03 -3.83
C ALA A 53 -9.32 9.88 -5.14
N ALA A 54 -8.66 9.38 -6.19
CA ALA A 54 -9.24 9.30 -7.53
C ALA A 54 -10.11 8.05 -7.75
N VAL A 55 -9.77 6.92 -7.11
CA VAL A 55 -10.41 5.63 -7.39
C VAL A 55 -11.29 5.14 -6.24
N HIS A 56 -10.78 5.15 -5.01
CA HIS A 56 -11.44 4.45 -3.90
C HIS A 56 -12.44 5.32 -3.15
N ARG A 57 -12.10 6.57 -2.81
CA ARG A 57 -13.01 7.49 -2.09
C ARG A 57 -14.31 7.76 -2.83
N PRO A 58 -14.34 7.95 -4.16
CA PRO A 58 -15.59 8.11 -4.91
C PRO A 58 -16.53 6.89 -4.80
N ARG A 59 -15.96 5.71 -4.48
CA ARG A 59 -16.71 4.46 -4.25
C ARG A 59 -17.02 4.22 -2.76
N GLY A 60 -16.75 5.20 -1.90
CA GLY A 60 -16.94 5.08 -0.45
C GLY A 60 -15.99 4.07 0.21
N ARG A 61 -14.79 3.85 -0.35
CA ARG A 61 -13.80 2.90 0.15
C ARG A 61 -12.47 3.59 0.49
N SER A 62 -11.73 2.98 1.41
CA SER A 62 -10.32 3.34 1.65
C SER A 62 -9.39 2.43 0.84
N TRP A 63 -8.17 2.88 0.63
CA TRP A 63 -7.10 2.06 0.10
C TRP A 63 -6.94 0.72 0.83
N SER A 64 -7.05 0.75 2.16
CA SER A 64 -6.94 -0.47 2.98
C SER A 64 -8.11 -1.43 2.78
N ALA A 65 -9.33 -0.92 2.60
CA ALA A 65 -10.50 -1.75 2.28
C ALA A 65 -10.36 -2.39 0.89
N TYR A 66 -9.91 -1.63 -0.10
CA TYR A 66 -9.61 -2.16 -1.42
C TYR A 66 -8.56 -3.28 -1.35
N ARG A 67 -7.44 -3.07 -0.64
CA ARG A 67 -6.40 -4.09 -0.50
C ARG A 67 -6.92 -5.39 0.12
N LEU A 68 -7.82 -5.31 1.09
CA LEU A 68 -8.45 -6.50 1.66
C LEU A 68 -9.32 -7.23 0.63
N MET A 69 -10.15 -6.51 -0.11
CA MET A 69 -10.96 -7.10 -1.18
C MET A 69 -10.09 -7.69 -2.28
N PHE A 70 -9.05 -6.99 -2.70
CA PHE A 70 -8.13 -7.43 -3.75
C PHE A 70 -7.41 -8.74 -3.40
N VAL A 71 -6.90 -8.84 -2.17
CA VAL A 71 -6.26 -10.07 -1.69
C VAL A 71 -7.27 -11.22 -1.60
N THR A 72 -8.49 -10.94 -1.12
CA THR A 72 -9.55 -11.95 -1.06
C THR A 72 -9.98 -12.40 -2.45
N TRP A 73 -10.01 -11.50 -3.43
CA TRP A 73 -10.31 -11.82 -4.82
C TRP A 73 -9.28 -12.76 -5.44
N LEU A 74 -8.00 -12.47 -5.24
CA LEU A 74 -6.91 -13.26 -5.85
C LEU A 74 -6.65 -14.59 -5.14
N ALA A 75 -6.76 -14.62 -3.81
CA ALA A 75 -6.44 -15.80 -3.02
C ALA A 75 -7.66 -16.72 -2.78
N GLY A 76 -8.89 -16.27 -3.11
CA GLY A 76 -10.14 -16.96 -2.82
C GLY A 76 -10.55 -16.88 -1.34
N PRO A 77 -11.39 -17.78 -0.86
CA PRO A 77 -11.79 -17.80 0.54
C PRO A 77 -10.60 -18.01 1.46
N ILE A 78 -10.29 -17.04 2.32
CA ILE A 78 -9.10 -17.03 3.19
C ILE A 78 -9.45 -16.69 4.64
N GLU A 79 -8.67 -17.26 5.55
CA GLU A 79 -8.77 -16.86 6.95
C GLU A 79 -8.27 -15.42 7.18
N PRO A 80 -8.83 -14.67 8.17
CA PRO A 80 -8.35 -13.32 8.50
C PRO A 80 -6.87 -13.24 8.81
N LYS A 81 -6.26 -14.30 9.38
CA LYS A 81 -4.81 -14.34 9.63
C LYS A 81 -3.99 -14.38 8.33
N VAL A 82 -4.51 -15.08 7.31
CA VAL A 82 -3.87 -15.13 5.98
C VAL A 82 -4.04 -13.78 5.27
N ALA A 83 -5.25 -13.20 5.33
CA ALA A 83 -5.49 -11.85 4.81
C ALA A 83 -4.54 -10.82 5.44
N ALA A 84 -4.34 -10.87 6.77
CA ALA A 84 -3.40 -10.02 7.48
C ALA A 84 -1.96 -10.16 6.95
N LYS A 85 -1.51 -11.39 6.77
CA LYS A 85 -0.18 -11.68 6.22
C LYS A 85 -0.01 -11.15 4.79
N LEU A 86 -0.99 -11.40 3.92
CA LEU A 86 -0.92 -11.01 2.51
C LEU A 86 -1.06 -9.50 2.31
N THR A 87 -1.86 -8.82 3.14
CA THR A 87 -2.00 -7.37 3.08
C THR A 87 -0.91 -6.60 3.83
N GLY A 88 -0.15 -7.27 4.71
CA GLY A 88 0.78 -6.62 5.64
C GLY A 88 0.09 -5.82 6.75
N MET A 89 -1.21 -6.07 7.00
CA MET A 89 -1.99 -5.43 8.05
C MET A 89 -1.96 -6.27 9.33
N SER A 90 -2.33 -5.67 10.48
CA SER A 90 -2.60 -6.43 11.68
C SER A 90 -3.94 -7.18 11.58
N ARG A 91 -4.11 -8.27 12.34
CA ARG A 91 -5.39 -9.02 12.40
C ARG A 91 -6.55 -8.13 12.86
N ALA A 92 -6.29 -7.22 13.79
CA ALA A 92 -7.29 -6.25 14.24
C ALA A 92 -7.73 -5.31 13.12
N ALA A 93 -6.78 -4.81 12.31
CA ALA A 93 -7.09 -3.97 11.15
C ALA A 93 -7.94 -4.74 10.12
N VAL A 94 -7.58 -5.98 9.79
CA VAL A 94 -8.38 -6.82 8.88
C VAL A 94 -9.78 -7.04 9.43
N SER A 95 -9.94 -7.33 10.73
CA SER A 95 -11.26 -7.53 11.35
C SER A 95 -12.11 -6.26 11.29
N ASN A 96 -11.51 -5.10 11.57
CA ASN A 96 -12.20 -3.80 11.52
C ASN A 96 -12.61 -3.41 10.09
N LEU A 97 -11.81 -3.76 9.09
CA LEU A 97 -12.13 -3.50 7.67
C LEU A 97 -13.16 -4.50 7.12
N ALA A 98 -13.08 -5.76 7.54
CA ALA A 98 -14.01 -6.79 7.06
C ALA A 98 -15.45 -6.53 7.51
N LYS A 99 -15.66 -5.99 8.73
CA LYS A 99 -16.99 -5.74 9.27
C LYS A 99 -17.86 -4.84 8.36
N PRO A 100 -17.45 -3.62 8.02
CA PRO A 100 -18.25 -2.76 7.13
C PRO A 100 -18.38 -3.32 5.70
N LEU A 101 -17.41 -4.10 5.21
CA LEU A 101 -17.50 -4.75 3.91
C LEU A 101 -18.53 -5.89 3.90
N VAL A 102 -18.66 -6.62 5.01
CA VAL A 102 -19.72 -7.63 5.19
C VAL A 102 -21.09 -6.95 5.30
N GLU A 103 -21.20 -5.88 6.08
CA GLU A 103 -22.43 -5.08 6.22
C GLU A 103 -22.86 -4.49 4.87
N ALA A 104 -21.92 -4.11 4.00
CA ALA A 104 -22.16 -3.64 2.65
C ALA A 104 -22.47 -4.79 1.65
N GLY A 105 -22.45 -6.04 2.08
CA GLY A 105 -22.71 -7.19 1.23
C GLY A 105 -21.61 -7.49 0.19
N LEU A 106 -20.39 -6.97 0.37
CA LEU A 106 -19.25 -7.18 -0.54
C LEU A 106 -18.38 -8.36 -0.11
N LEU A 107 -18.28 -8.62 1.19
CA LEU A 107 -17.63 -9.80 1.74
C LEU A 107 -18.65 -10.68 2.46
N ALA A 108 -18.39 -11.98 2.46
CA ALA A 108 -19.05 -12.96 3.30
C ALA A 108 -18.06 -13.53 4.33
N ARG A 109 -18.59 -13.89 5.50
CA ARG A 109 -17.88 -14.66 6.53
C ARG A 109 -18.55 -15.99 6.67
N THR A 110 -17.85 -17.06 6.34
CA THR A 110 -18.36 -18.44 6.46
C THR A 110 -17.50 -19.23 7.43
N PRO A 111 -18.08 -20.19 8.20
CA PRO A 111 -17.28 -21.13 8.98
C PRO A 111 -16.29 -21.86 8.06
N ASP A 112 -15.09 -22.14 8.58
CA ASP A 112 -14.14 -22.98 7.85
C ASP A 112 -14.67 -24.41 7.81
N PRO A 113 -14.72 -25.06 6.63
CA PRO A 113 -15.20 -26.42 6.50
C PRO A 113 -14.36 -27.46 7.28
N GLU A 114 -13.07 -27.19 7.48
CA GLU A 114 -12.13 -28.10 8.14
C GLU A 114 -11.96 -27.78 9.64
N ASP A 115 -12.18 -26.53 10.02
CA ASP A 115 -12.12 -26.06 11.42
C ASP A 115 -13.29 -25.13 11.74
N GLY A 116 -14.36 -25.68 12.27
CA GLY A 116 -15.56 -24.93 12.64
C GLY A 116 -15.35 -23.82 13.67
N ARG A 117 -14.15 -23.68 14.26
CA ARG A 117 -13.78 -22.57 15.15
C ARG A 117 -13.18 -21.39 14.37
N SER A 118 -12.76 -21.59 13.13
CA SER A 118 -12.23 -20.54 12.27
C SER A 118 -13.26 -20.07 11.26
N VAL A 119 -13.03 -18.88 10.70
CA VAL A 119 -13.89 -18.29 9.69
C VAL A 119 -13.05 -17.97 8.45
N ARG A 120 -13.68 -18.07 7.28
CA ARG A 120 -13.12 -17.61 6.01
C ARG A 120 -13.83 -16.35 5.53
N LEU A 121 -13.06 -15.45 4.95
CA LEU A 121 -13.53 -14.30 4.22
C LEU A 121 -13.55 -14.66 2.73
N SER A 122 -14.65 -14.39 2.06
CA SER A 122 -14.79 -14.53 0.61
C SER A 122 -15.49 -13.31 0.03
N LEU A 123 -15.28 -13.00 -1.24
CA LEU A 123 -16.12 -12.04 -1.93
C LEU A 123 -17.51 -12.64 -2.16
N THR A 124 -18.52 -11.79 -2.14
CA THR A 124 -19.83 -12.11 -2.68
C THR A 124 -19.83 -11.82 -4.19
N GLU A 125 -20.89 -12.20 -4.92
CA GLU A 125 -21.04 -11.80 -6.33
C GLU A 125 -21.00 -10.28 -6.51
N ALA A 126 -21.59 -9.53 -5.56
CA ALA A 126 -21.52 -8.07 -5.57
C ALA A 126 -20.10 -7.58 -5.32
N GLY A 127 -19.38 -8.21 -4.39
CA GLY A 127 -17.98 -7.92 -4.12
C GLY A 127 -17.06 -8.22 -5.31
N GLU A 128 -17.31 -9.31 -6.04
CA GLU A 128 -16.55 -9.63 -7.26
C GLU A 128 -16.76 -8.59 -8.36
N ARG A 129 -18.00 -8.18 -8.59
CA ARG A 129 -18.28 -7.10 -9.56
C ARG A 129 -17.59 -5.80 -9.15
N GLU A 130 -17.75 -5.39 -7.91
CA GLU A 130 -17.13 -4.17 -7.35
C GLU A 130 -15.60 -4.19 -7.49
N ILE A 131 -14.93 -5.29 -7.14
CA ILE A 131 -13.47 -5.36 -7.21
C ILE A 131 -12.96 -5.33 -8.65
N VAL A 132 -13.64 -5.97 -9.59
CA VAL A 132 -13.28 -5.95 -11.01
C VAL A 132 -13.37 -4.54 -11.59
N GLU A 133 -14.46 -3.82 -11.31
CA GLU A 133 -14.64 -2.44 -11.76
C GLU A 133 -13.63 -1.50 -11.12
N THR A 134 -13.39 -1.65 -9.81
CA THR A 134 -12.41 -0.85 -9.08
C THR A 134 -11.01 -1.11 -9.59
N PHE A 135 -10.65 -2.39 -9.81
CA PHE A 135 -9.34 -2.75 -10.35
C PHE A 135 -9.11 -2.17 -11.75
N ARG A 136 -10.13 -2.18 -12.61
CA ARG A 136 -10.02 -1.56 -13.95
C ARG A 136 -9.67 -0.08 -13.82
N ALA A 137 -10.42 0.68 -13.02
CA ALA A 137 -10.17 2.11 -12.83
C ALA A 137 -8.80 2.37 -12.16
N GLN A 138 -8.39 1.52 -11.22
CA GLN A 138 -7.08 1.61 -10.62
C GLN A 138 -5.97 1.34 -11.63
N ASN A 139 -6.08 0.29 -12.42
CA ASN A 139 -5.06 -0.08 -13.41
C ASN A 139 -4.90 0.99 -14.51
N GLU A 140 -6.00 1.63 -14.93
CA GLU A 140 -5.93 2.81 -15.80
C GLU A 140 -5.14 3.95 -15.15
N ARG A 141 -5.37 4.20 -13.85
CA ARG A 141 -4.65 5.23 -13.11
C ARG A 141 -3.18 4.87 -12.87
N GLU A 142 -2.88 3.61 -12.56
CA GLU A 142 -1.52 3.08 -12.43
C GLU A 142 -0.76 3.23 -13.76
N THR A 143 -1.40 2.94 -14.89
CA THR A 143 -0.81 3.14 -16.21
C THR A 143 -0.42 4.61 -16.42
N ALA A 144 -1.31 5.55 -16.09
CA ALA A 144 -1.01 6.98 -16.20
C ALA A 144 0.13 7.44 -15.26
N TRP A 145 0.35 6.76 -14.14
CA TRP A 145 1.48 7.05 -13.25
C TRP A 145 2.83 6.58 -13.81
N VAL A 146 2.84 5.48 -14.55
CA VAL A 146 4.09 4.87 -15.02
C VAL A 146 4.41 5.17 -16.48
N ASP A 147 3.54 5.88 -17.21
CA ASP A 147 3.75 6.23 -18.63
C ASP A 147 4.90 7.21 -18.86
N VAL A 148 5.34 7.92 -17.82
CA VAL A 148 6.56 8.75 -17.83
C VAL A 148 7.85 7.92 -17.91
N LEU A 149 7.77 6.62 -17.69
CA LEU A 149 8.87 5.68 -17.70
C LEU A 149 8.78 4.79 -18.96
N THR A 150 9.89 4.58 -19.62
CA THR A 150 10.01 3.55 -20.66
C THR A 150 9.80 2.14 -20.06
N GLU A 151 9.42 1.16 -20.87
CA GLU A 151 9.28 -0.24 -20.40
C GLU A 151 10.55 -0.76 -19.72
N ALA A 152 11.73 -0.41 -20.23
CA ALA A 152 13.00 -0.80 -19.62
C ALA A 152 13.19 -0.19 -18.23
N GLU A 153 12.84 1.08 -18.04
CA GLU A 153 12.90 1.76 -16.73
C GLU A 153 11.89 1.17 -15.74
N GLN A 154 10.68 0.85 -16.18
CA GLN A 154 9.69 0.16 -15.36
C GLN A 154 10.22 -1.20 -14.87
N GLN A 155 10.81 -1.99 -15.76
CA GLN A 155 11.41 -3.29 -15.41
C GLN A 155 12.59 -3.14 -14.43
N ILE A 156 13.45 -2.14 -14.65
CA ILE A 156 14.58 -1.84 -13.76
C ILE A 156 14.05 -1.42 -12.38
N LEU A 157 13.04 -0.55 -12.33
CA LEU A 157 12.44 -0.11 -11.06
C LEU A 157 11.87 -1.29 -10.27
N VAL A 158 11.08 -2.15 -10.91
CA VAL A 158 10.54 -3.37 -10.29
C VAL A 158 11.67 -4.27 -9.77
N MET A 159 12.72 -4.48 -10.56
CA MET A 159 13.89 -5.26 -10.14
C MET A 159 14.57 -4.67 -8.92
N LEU A 160 14.77 -3.35 -8.86
CA LEU A 160 15.41 -2.67 -7.73
C LEU A 160 14.56 -2.74 -6.46
N LEU A 161 13.26 -2.51 -6.58
CA LEU A 161 12.31 -2.64 -5.47
C LEU A 161 12.28 -4.07 -4.91
N ASN A 162 12.28 -5.08 -5.77
CA ASN A 162 12.34 -6.49 -5.36
C ASN A 162 13.62 -6.83 -4.59
N LYS A 163 14.77 -6.24 -4.95
CA LYS A 163 16.01 -6.39 -4.16
C LYS A 163 15.84 -5.86 -2.73
N LEU A 164 15.20 -4.68 -2.57
CA LEU A 164 14.93 -4.12 -1.24
C LEU A 164 13.94 -4.99 -0.45
N ILE A 165 12.87 -5.45 -1.09
CA ILE A 165 11.86 -6.33 -0.46
C ILE A 165 12.49 -7.64 0.01
N THR A 166 13.34 -8.25 -0.81
CA THR A 166 14.00 -9.52 -0.46
C THR A 166 14.95 -9.36 0.74
N ARG A 167 15.58 -8.19 0.87
CA ARG A 167 16.51 -7.92 1.97
C ARG A 167 15.84 -7.85 3.36
N ARG A 168 14.51 -7.73 3.41
CA ARG A 168 13.77 -7.64 4.68
C ARG A 168 14.10 -8.75 5.68
N SER A 169 14.40 -9.95 5.20
CA SER A 169 14.76 -11.10 6.05
C SER A 169 16.06 -10.90 6.86
N GLN A 170 16.90 -9.93 6.48
CA GLN A 170 18.14 -9.60 7.17
C GLN A 170 17.95 -8.63 8.35
N PHE A 171 16.75 -8.02 8.47
CA PHE A 171 16.47 -6.99 9.48
C PHE A 171 15.61 -7.49 10.64
N ASP A 172 15.48 -8.82 10.81
CA ASP A 172 14.67 -9.43 11.88
C ASP A 172 13.29 -8.76 12.04
N MET A 173 12.72 -8.38 10.90
CA MET A 173 11.39 -7.78 10.88
C MET A 173 10.38 -8.84 11.31
N ARG A 174 9.86 -8.67 12.52
CA ARG A 174 8.75 -9.51 13.00
C ARG A 174 7.64 -9.46 11.95
N ASP A 175 7.23 -10.62 11.49
CA ASP A 175 6.00 -10.71 10.69
C ASP A 175 4.92 -9.93 11.45
N ARG A 176 4.24 -9.00 10.79
CA ARG A 176 3.09 -8.32 11.38
C ARG A 176 1.97 -9.35 11.56
N ASN A 177 2.01 -10.03 12.70
CA ASN A 177 1.01 -11.01 13.13
C ASN A 177 -0.20 -10.35 13.76
#